data_5b93a97bccb5b5abf23dd7f0cfc425c9
#
_entry.id   5b93a97bccb5b5abf23dd7f0cfc425c9
#
_cell.length_a   1.000
_cell.length_b   1.000
_cell.length_c   1.000
_cell.angle_alpha   90.00
_cell.angle_beta   90.00
_cell.angle_gamma   90.00
#
_symmetry.space_group_name_H-M   'P 1'
#
loop_
_entity.id
_entity.type
_entity.pdbx_description
1 polymer ?
#
loop_
_entity_poly.entity_id
_entity_poly.type
_entity_poly.pdbx_seq_one_letter_code
_entity_poly.pdbx_strand_id
1 'polypeptide(L)'
;MINSLRHRLVFFVLLVVTVLAAVLTTVAYQHTYAAAEAGVRQNIAATTANKVAFINEWVHSRQRVVGSVLPRFGHGELKPVLDQALEAGGFDDMYVGQPDKTMTQFSKATLVPAGYAPTVRPWYVAAAATEGPIASPPYIDASTKQPIITFAQGLRRNGQLVAVAGGDVTLKRVVEEVTAAQLPGNGYAFLITQDGAVIAHPAADSALKKISEVVPGLTPDSVPRDGAIHTTTLNGVEYFMVLQSVGKTGWLMGALMP
;
A
#
# COMPACT_ATOMS: atom_id res chain seq x y z
N MET A 1 60.54 39.62 3.38
CA MET A 1 61.07 38.87 4.54
C MET A 1 60.40 39.37 5.79
N ILE A 2 59.64 38.53 6.50
CA ILE A 2 58.99 38.89 7.76
C ILE A 2 60.04 38.80 8.87
N ASN A 3 60.77 39.90 9.10
CA ASN A 3 61.97 39.92 9.97
C ASN A 3 61.76 40.53 11.35
N SER A 4 60.55 40.82 11.79
CA SER A 4 60.30 41.27 13.17
C SER A 4 59.53 40.21 13.96
N LEU A 5 59.87 39.99 15.21
CA LEU A 5 59.20 39.07 16.14
C LEU A 5 57.69 39.30 16.16
N ARG A 6 57.26 40.53 16.06
CA ARG A 6 55.84 40.95 16.02
C ARG A 6 55.09 40.33 14.79
N HIS A 7 55.68 40.34 13.61
CA HIS A 7 55.06 39.77 12.40
C HIS A 7 54.96 38.24 12.48
N ARG A 8 55.98 37.58 13.02
CA ARG A 8 55.95 36.10 13.24
C ARG A 8 54.86 35.73 14.25
N LEU A 9 54.68 36.47 15.31
CA LEU A 9 53.67 36.23 16.32
C LEU A 9 52.24 36.45 15.75
N VAL A 10 52.02 37.53 15.01
CA VAL A 10 50.74 37.81 14.34
C VAL A 10 50.43 36.71 13.31
N PHE A 11 51.41 36.30 12.51
CA PHE A 11 51.23 35.20 11.54
C PHE A 11 50.85 33.88 12.24
N PHE A 12 51.54 33.54 13.33
CA PHE A 12 51.25 32.33 14.08
C PHE A 12 49.83 32.36 14.70
N VAL A 13 49.45 33.47 15.28
CA VAL A 13 48.08 33.63 15.86
C VAL A 13 47.02 33.53 14.77
N LEU A 14 47.23 34.20 13.61
CA LEU A 14 46.31 34.08 12.45
C LEU A 14 46.22 32.66 11.93
N LEU A 15 47.34 31.97 11.83
CA LEU A 15 47.36 30.55 11.40
C LEU A 15 46.56 29.67 12.35
N VAL A 16 46.79 29.81 13.69
CA VAL A 16 46.06 29.02 14.70
C VAL A 16 44.56 29.32 14.67
N VAL A 17 44.17 30.57 14.53
CA VAL A 17 42.75 30.98 14.45
C VAL A 17 42.10 30.40 13.17
N THR A 18 42.82 30.45 12.03
CA THR A 18 42.30 29.90 10.75
C THR A 18 42.15 28.39 10.83
N VAL A 19 43.15 27.69 11.39
CA VAL A 19 43.05 26.23 11.57
C VAL A 19 41.92 25.89 12.52
N LEU A 20 41.79 26.59 13.64
CA LEU A 20 40.71 26.34 14.59
C LEU A 20 39.33 26.61 13.96
N ALA A 21 39.18 27.69 13.22
CA ALA A 21 37.95 28.00 12.48
C ALA A 21 37.60 26.91 11.45
N ALA A 22 38.60 26.42 10.69
CA ALA A 22 38.41 25.35 9.71
C ALA A 22 37.96 24.04 10.41
N VAL A 23 38.58 23.67 11.52
CA VAL A 23 38.20 22.48 12.30
C VAL A 23 36.77 22.60 12.81
N LEU A 24 36.43 23.74 13.46
CA LEU A 24 35.08 23.98 13.99
C LEU A 24 34.03 23.95 12.90
N THR A 25 34.31 24.59 11.74
CA THR A 25 33.38 24.59 10.60
C THR A 25 33.18 23.17 10.08
N THR A 26 34.24 22.37 9.94
CA THR A 26 34.15 20.99 9.47
C THR A 26 33.33 20.12 10.44
N VAL A 27 33.59 20.23 11.74
CA VAL A 27 32.83 19.51 12.78
C VAL A 27 31.37 19.95 12.78
N ALA A 28 31.09 21.24 12.74
CA ALA A 28 29.72 21.76 12.69
C ALA A 28 28.99 21.28 11.43
N TYR A 29 29.65 21.29 10.28
CA TYR A 29 29.10 20.79 9.02
C TYR A 29 28.73 19.30 9.11
N GLN A 30 29.66 18.47 9.60
CA GLN A 30 29.43 17.03 9.77
C GLN A 30 28.24 16.74 10.74
N HIS A 31 28.18 17.44 11.87
CA HIS A 31 27.07 17.29 12.81
C HIS A 31 25.73 17.73 12.22
N THR A 32 25.71 18.85 11.51
CA THR A 32 24.47 19.36 10.88
C THR A 32 24.01 18.43 9.77
N TYR A 33 24.94 17.92 8.95
CA TYR A 33 24.63 16.98 7.89
C TYR A 33 24.07 15.65 8.44
N ALA A 34 24.73 15.06 9.44
CA ALA A 34 24.27 13.84 10.09
C ALA A 34 22.90 14.00 10.76
N ALA A 35 22.66 15.14 11.44
CA ALA A 35 21.37 15.44 12.05
C ALA A 35 20.25 15.62 10.99
N ALA A 36 20.55 16.28 9.87
CA ALA A 36 19.61 16.45 8.77
C ALA A 36 19.25 15.09 8.12
N GLU A 37 20.24 14.25 7.85
CA GLU A 37 20.03 12.90 7.31
C GLU A 37 19.18 12.05 8.27
N ALA A 38 19.51 12.05 9.58
CA ALA A 38 18.73 11.32 10.58
C ALA A 38 17.28 11.83 10.65
N GLY A 39 17.06 13.13 10.58
CA GLY A 39 15.73 13.75 10.56
C GLY A 39 14.91 13.34 9.32
N VAL A 40 15.54 13.31 8.14
CA VAL A 40 14.89 12.84 6.91
C VAL A 40 14.52 11.36 7.03
N ARG A 41 15.45 10.51 7.46
CA ARG A 41 15.18 9.07 7.67
C ARG A 41 14.02 8.84 8.65
N GLN A 42 14.01 9.55 9.78
CA GLN A 42 12.94 9.45 10.77
C GLN A 42 11.59 9.88 10.21
N ASN A 43 11.54 10.97 9.44
CA ASN A 43 10.31 11.45 8.79
C ASN A 43 9.77 10.44 7.78
N ILE A 44 10.63 9.87 6.95
CA ILE A 44 10.29 8.82 5.99
C ILE A 44 9.70 7.60 6.70
N ALA A 45 10.37 7.09 7.74
CA ALA A 45 9.89 5.94 8.50
C ALA A 45 8.51 6.21 9.13
N ALA A 46 8.35 7.37 9.78
CA ALA A 46 7.09 7.76 10.40
C ALA A 46 5.96 7.91 9.38
N THR A 47 6.22 8.56 8.24
CA THR A 47 5.23 8.75 7.17
C THR A 47 4.80 7.40 6.58
N THR A 48 5.75 6.51 6.33
CA THR A 48 5.45 5.17 5.80
C THR A 48 4.67 4.33 6.82
N ALA A 49 5.07 4.33 8.09
CA ALA A 49 4.36 3.61 9.14
C ALA A 49 2.90 4.11 9.30
N ASN A 50 2.69 5.43 9.28
CA ASN A 50 1.36 6.02 9.32
C ASN A 50 0.52 5.62 8.10
N LYS A 51 1.13 5.56 6.92
CA LYS A 51 0.44 5.13 5.71
C LYS A 51 0.06 3.65 5.75
N VAL A 52 0.95 2.78 6.25
CA VAL A 52 0.64 1.36 6.46
C VAL A 52 -0.51 1.21 7.46
N ALA A 53 -0.49 1.92 8.58
CA ALA A 53 -1.57 1.91 9.56
C ALA A 53 -2.90 2.37 8.95
N PHE A 54 -2.89 3.43 8.15
CA PHE A 54 -4.05 3.90 7.41
C PHE A 54 -4.60 2.84 6.46
N ILE A 55 -3.75 2.22 5.63
CA ILE A 55 -4.18 1.17 4.69
C ILE A 55 -4.70 -0.07 5.44
N ASN A 56 -4.10 -0.43 6.56
CA ASN A 56 -4.61 -1.50 7.42
C ASN A 56 -6.04 -1.20 7.91
N GLU A 57 -6.30 -0.01 8.46
CA GLU A 57 -7.62 0.38 8.92
C GLU A 57 -8.63 0.50 7.76
N TRP A 58 -8.18 1.01 6.62
CA TRP A 58 -8.96 1.07 5.38
C TRP A 58 -9.42 -0.33 4.93
N VAL A 59 -8.54 -1.33 4.97
CA VAL A 59 -8.85 -2.74 4.69
C VAL A 59 -9.82 -3.30 5.73
N HIS A 60 -9.51 -3.16 7.02
CA HIS A 60 -10.34 -3.69 8.11
C HIS A 60 -11.75 -3.10 8.12
N SER A 61 -11.88 -1.80 7.84
CA SER A 61 -13.18 -1.14 7.74
C SER A 61 -14.04 -1.79 6.66
N ARG A 62 -13.49 -2.02 5.47
CA ARG A 62 -14.20 -2.68 4.36
C ARG A 62 -14.55 -4.13 4.65
N GLN A 63 -13.65 -4.87 5.27
CA GLN A 63 -13.92 -6.24 5.72
C GLN A 63 -15.06 -6.30 6.72
N ARG A 64 -15.13 -5.36 7.68
CA ARG A 64 -16.25 -5.26 8.64
C ARG A 64 -17.57 -4.96 7.94
N VAL A 65 -17.58 -4.04 6.97
CA VAL A 65 -18.79 -3.71 6.21
C VAL A 65 -19.29 -4.91 5.41
N VAL A 66 -18.42 -5.62 4.69
CA VAL A 66 -18.78 -6.86 3.98
C VAL A 66 -19.33 -7.91 4.95
N GLY A 67 -18.66 -8.12 6.08
CA GLY A 67 -19.09 -9.06 7.11
C GLY A 67 -20.47 -8.73 7.70
N SER A 68 -20.84 -7.44 7.78
CA SER A 68 -22.12 -6.98 8.34
C SER A 68 -23.35 -7.36 7.50
N VAL A 69 -23.16 -7.70 6.22
CA VAL A 69 -24.20 -8.16 5.31
C VAL A 69 -24.64 -9.60 5.64
N LEU A 70 -23.70 -10.45 6.04
CA LEU A 70 -23.93 -11.90 6.19
C LEU A 70 -25.01 -12.31 7.20
N PRO A 71 -25.16 -11.66 8.38
CA PRO A 71 -26.25 -11.97 9.30
C PRO A 71 -27.64 -11.71 8.74
N ARG A 72 -27.76 -10.88 7.71
CA ARG A 72 -29.03 -10.56 7.04
C ARG A 72 -29.39 -11.55 5.93
N PHE A 73 -28.43 -12.36 5.49
CA PHE A 73 -28.67 -13.36 4.46
C PHE A 73 -29.71 -14.40 4.90
N GLY A 74 -30.80 -14.51 4.12
CA GLY A 74 -31.96 -15.37 4.44
C GLY A 74 -32.97 -14.73 5.39
N HIS A 75 -32.83 -13.46 5.75
CA HIS A 75 -33.75 -12.73 6.63
C HIS A 75 -34.26 -11.44 5.94
N GLY A 76 -35.26 -11.56 5.10
CA GLY A 76 -35.89 -10.45 4.37
C GLY A 76 -35.15 -10.09 3.07
N GLU A 77 -35.43 -8.86 2.58
CA GLU A 77 -34.82 -8.36 1.36
C GLU A 77 -33.34 -7.98 1.57
N LEU A 78 -32.49 -8.51 0.71
CA LEU A 78 -31.04 -8.30 0.82
C LEU A 78 -30.57 -7.02 0.09
N LYS A 79 -31.27 -6.59 -0.96
CA LYS A 79 -30.85 -5.42 -1.77
C LYS A 79 -30.70 -4.13 -0.97
N PRO A 80 -31.63 -3.72 -0.08
CA PRO A 80 -31.44 -2.53 0.75
C PRO A 80 -30.23 -2.62 1.69
N VAL A 81 -29.90 -3.84 2.16
CA VAL A 81 -28.72 -4.08 2.99
C VAL A 81 -27.44 -3.92 2.18
N LEU A 82 -27.43 -4.41 0.94
CA LEU A 82 -26.30 -4.24 0.01
C LEU A 82 -26.14 -2.78 -0.40
N ASP A 83 -27.24 -2.04 -0.66
CA ASP A 83 -27.20 -0.59 -0.95
C ASP A 83 -26.55 0.19 0.21
N GLN A 84 -26.97 -0.09 1.44
CA GLN A 84 -26.39 0.55 2.63
C GLN A 84 -24.92 0.20 2.81
N ALA A 85 -24.56 -1.07 2.62
CA ALA A 85 -23.18 -1.54 2.75
C ALA A 85 -22.25 -0.96 1.66
N LEU A 86 -22.76 -0.83 0.44
CA LEU A 86 -22.05 -0.20 -0.67
C LEU A 86 -21.65 1.24 -0.33
N GLU A 87 -22.62 2.04 0.14
CA GLU A 87 -22.39 3.44 0.51
C GLU A 87 -21.47 3.55 1.73
N ALA A 88 -21.74 2.79 2.80
CA ALA A 88 -20.97 2.83 4.04
C ALA A 88 -19.51 2.37 3.87
N GLY A 89 -19.27 1.40 3.00
CA GLY A 89 -17.94 0.88 2.69
C GLY A 89 -17.22 1.63 1.57
N GLY A 90 -17.92 2.49 0.82
CA GLY A 90 -17.41 3.14 -0.37
C GLY A 90 -17.00 2.12 -1.43
N PHE A 91 -17.82 1.11 -1.66
CA PHE A 91 -17.60 0.10 -2.70
C PHE A 91 -18.12 0.58 -4.06
N ASP A 92 -17.57 -0.01 -5.12
CA ASP A 92 -18.05 0.22 -6.49
C ASP A 92 -19.15 -0.79 -6.84
N ASP A 93 -19.13 -1.99 -6.26
CA ASP A 93 -20.20 -3.00 -6.32
C ASP A 93 -20.30 -3.77 -4.99
N MET A 94 -21.52 -4.25 -4.66
CA MET A 94 -21.80 -5.10 -3.49
C MET A 94 -22.76 -6.22 -3.87
N TYR A 95 -22.45 -7.44 -3.43
CA TYR A 95 -23.21 -8.62 -3.81
C TYR A 95 -23.04 -9.79 -2.84
N VAL A 96 -23.92 -10.78 -2.98
CA VAL A 96 -23.82 -12.08 -2.33
C VAL A 96 -23.98 -13.18 -3.38
N GLY A 97 -22.98 -14.04 -3.49
CA GLY A 97 -23.01 -15.22 -4.31
C GLY A 97 -23.28 -16.49 -3.48
N GLN A 98 -23.95 -17.46 -4.07
CA GLN A 98 -24.33 -18.71 -3.42
C GLN A 98 -23.69 -19.94 -4.11
N PRO A 99 -23.60 -21.11 -3.43
CA PRO A 99 -23.02 -22.32 -4.01
C PRO A 99 -23.78 -22.84 -5.23
N ASP A 100 -25.08 -22.57 -5.33
CA ASP A 100 -25.94 -22.90 -6.48
C ASP A 100 -25.74 -21.99 -7.69
N LYS A 101 -24.73 -21.09 -7.63
CA LYS A 101 -24.36 -20.08 -8.62
C LYS A 101 -25.34 -18.90 -8.75
N THR A 102 -26.35 -18.81 -7.89
CA THR A 102 -27.19 -17.61 -7.81
C THR A 102 -26.44 -16.45 -7.20
N MET A 103 -26.86 -15.23 -7.52
CA MET A 103 -26.23 -13.99 -7.03
C MET A 103 -27.28 -12.92 -6.78
N THR A 104 -27.15 -12.21 -5.66
CA THR A 104 -27.90 -11.00 -5.36
C THR A 104 -26.95 -9.82 -5.34
N GLN A 105 -27.23 -8.79 -6.12
CA GLN A 105 -26.47 -7.52 -6.15
C GLN A 105 -27.31 -6.38 -5.56
N PHE A 106 -26.70 -5.25 -5.26
CA PHE A 106 -27.39 -4.04 -4.86
C PHE A 106 -28.35 -3.54 -5.97
N SER A 107 -29.30 -2.67 -5.64
CA SER A 107 -30.43 -2.33 -6.53
C SER A 107 -30.06 -1.69 -7.86
N LYS A 108 -28.93 -0.94 -7.90
CA LYS A 108 -28.42 -0.24 -9.11
C LYS A 108 -27.22 -0.93 -9.75
N ALA A 109 -26.93 -2.17 -9.39
CA ALA A 109 -25.80 -2.91 -9.92
C ALA A 109 -25.82 -3.04 -11.45
N THR A 110 -24.63 -3.03 -12.04
CA THR A 110 -24.46 -3.40 -13.45
C THR A 110 -24.82 -4.87 -13.63
N LEU A 111 -25.56 -5.20 -14.69
CA LEU A 111 -25.92 -6.59 -14.98
C LEU A 111 -24.67 -7.43 -15.24
N VAL A 112 -24.60 -8.58 -14.60
CA VAL A 112 -23.53 -9.55 -14.85
C VAL A 112 -23.68 -10.17 -16.24
N PRO A 113 -22.57 -10.54 -16.91
CA PRO A 113 -22.63 -11.19 -18.23
C PRO A 113 -23.40 -12.51 -18.18
N ALA A 114 -24.01 -12.87 -19.32
CA ALA A 114 -24.66 -14.19 -19.47
C ALA A 114 -23.66 -15.33 -19.17
N GLY A 115 -24.08 -16.31 -18.40
CA GLY A 115 -23.24 -17.44 -17.97
C GLY A 115 -22.27 -17.13 -16.85
N TYR A 116 -22.38 -15.97 -16.21
CA TYR A 116 -21.57 -15.65 -15.03
C TYR A 116 -21.82 -16.65 -13.90
N ALA A 117 -20.73 -17.21 -13.37
CA ALA A 117 -20.78 -18.09 -12.21
C ALA A 117 -19.91 -17.50 -11.10
N PRO A 118 -20.48 -17.02 -9.99
CA PRO A 118 -19.72 -16.46 -8.88
C PRO A 118 -18.72 -17.46 -8.30
N THR A 119 -19.07 -18.75 -8.27
CA THR A 119 -18.30 -19.83 -7.64
C THR A 119 -16.92 -20.09 -8.24
N VAL A 120 -16.64 -19.60 -9.46
CA VAL A 120 -15.33 -19.73 -10.12
C VAL A 120 -14.53 -18.42 -10.06
N ARG A 121 -15.07 -17.36 -9.46
CA ARG A 121 -14.40 -16.07 -9.40
C ARG A 121 -13.38 -16.03 -8.26
N PRO A 122 -12.26 -15.25 -8.41
CA PRO A 122 -11.18 -15.21 -7.40
C PRO A 122 -11.68 -14.87 -6.00
N TRP A 123 -12.59 -13.91 -5.87
CA TRP A 123 -13.14 -13.49 -4.59
C TRP A 123 -13.92 -14.61 -3.88
N TYR A 124 -14.73 -15.35 -4.65
CA TYR A 124 -15.54 -16.43 -4.10
C TYR A 124 -14.66 -17.61 -3.66
N VAL A 125 -13.76 -18.04 -4.55
CA VAL A 125 -12.85 -19.17 -4.29
C VAL A 125 -12.00 -18.90 -3.05
N ALA A 126 -11.42 -17.72 -2.93
CA ALA A 126 -10.58 -17.34 -1.78
C ALA A 126 -11.40 -17.28 -0.47
N ALA A 127 -12.60 -16.67 -0.49
CA ALA A 127 -13.46 -16.61 0.70
C ALA A 127 -14.06 -17.97 1.07
N ALA A 128 -14.33 -18.83 0.11
CA ALA A 128 -14.80 -20.20 0.36
C ALA A 128 -13.72 -21.07 1.02
N ALA A 129 -12.46 -20.84 0.74
CA ALA A 129 -11.32 -21.59 1.29
C ALA A 129 -10.83 -21.04 2.65
N THR A 130 -11.35 -19.89 3.11
CA THR A 130 -10.84 -19.19 4.30
C THR A 130 -11.93 -19.03 5.37
N GLU A 131 -11.55 -19.13 6.63
CA GLU A 131 -12.38 -18.68 7.74
C GLU A 131 -12.11 -17.21 8.02
N GLY A 132 -13.16 -16.37 7.90
CA GLY A 132 -13.06 -14.92 8.09
C GLY A 132 -12.98 -14.11 6.81
N PRO A 133 -12.79 -12.79 6.93
CA PRO A 133 -12.76 -11.88 5.80
C PRO A 133 -11.41 -11.97 5.05
N ILE A 134 -11.48 -11.81 3.74
CA ILE A 134 -10.31 -11.76 2.85
C ILE A 134 -10.29 -10.46 2.03
N ALA A 135 -9.13 -10.16 1.46
CA ALA A 135 -8.99 -9.31 0.29
C ALA A 135 -8.47 -10.18 -0.85
N SER A 136 -9.12 -10.15 -2.00
CA SER A 136 -8.70 -10.95 -3.15
C SER A 136 -7.37 -10.45 -3.73
N PRO A 137 -6.61 -11.28 -4.45
CA PRO A 137 -5.66 -10.77 -5.42
C PRO A 137 -6.36 -9.85 -6.42
N PRO A 138 -5.64 -8.89 -7.05
CA PRO A 138 -6.22 -8.04 -8.07
C PRO A 138 -6.58 -8.86 -9.32
N TYR A 139 -7.73 -8.56 -9.95
CA TYR A 139 -8.20 -9.25 -11.15
C TYR A 139 -9.10 -8.34 -11.99
N ILE A 140 -9.43 -8.77 -13.21
CA ILE A 140 -10.34 -8.04 -14.11
C ILE A 140 -11.80 -8.40 -13.78
N ASP A 141 -12.60 -7.39 -13.45
CA ASP A 141 -14.04 -7.57 -13.26
C ASP A 141 -14.73 -8.06 -14.53
N ALA A 142 -15.69 -8.96 -14.34
CA ALA A 142 -16.40 -9.59 -15.47
C ALA A 142 -17.37 -8.64 -16.18
N SER A 143 -17.94 -7.69 -15.44
CA SER A 143 -18.96 -6.74 -15.94
C SER A 143 -18.32 -5.49 -16.52
N THR A 144 -17.55 -4.78 -15.70
CA THR A 144 -16.96 -3.47 -16.03
C THR A 144 -15.67 -3.55 -16.83
N LYS A 145 -15.00 -4.74 -16.85
CA LYS A 145 -13.66 -4.95 -17.44
C LYS A 145 -12.56 -4.11 -16.78
N GLN A 146 -12.84 -3.53 -15.63
CA GLN A 146 -11.86 -2.76 -14.87
C GLN A 146 -11.04 -3.67 -13.94
N PRO A 147 -9.78 -3.33 -13.65
CA PRO A 147 -9.01 -4.02 -12.62
C PRO A 147 -9.55 -3.63 -11.24
N ILE A 148 -9.86 -4.65 -10.44
CA ILE A 148 -10.45 -4.53 -9.11
C ILE A 148 -9.73 -5.42 -8.09
N ILE A 149 -9.98 -5.13 -6.82
CA ILE A 149 -9.86 -6.06 -5.69
C ILE A 149 -11.25 -6.23 -5.07
N THR A 150 -11.51 -7.40 -4.49
CA THR A 150 -12.75 -7.68 -3.78
C THR A 150 -12.44 -8.00 -2.33
N PHE A 151 -13.12 -7.31 -1.41
CA PHE A 151 -13.22 -7.74 -0.03
C PHE A 151 -14.35 -8.73 0.07
N ALA A 152 -14.09 -9.94 0.61
CA ALA A 152 -15.10 -10.97 0.66
C ALA A 152 -15.06 -11.76 1.97
N GLN A 153 -16.20 -12.36 2.33
CA GLN A 153 -16.31 -13.23 3.48
C GLN A 153 -17.39 -14.30 3.25
N GLY A 154 -17.06 -15.55 3.60
CA GLY A 154 -17.99 -16.67 3.57
C GLY A 154 -18.89 -16.72 4.80
N LEU A 155 -20.18 -17.01 4.59
CA LEU A 155 -21.12 -17.40 5.64
C LEU A 155 -21.20 -18.91 5.70
N ARG A 156 -20.92 -19.48 6.87
CA ARG A 156 -21.06 -20.92 7.10
C ARG A 156 -22.17 -21.19 8.12
N ARG A 157 -22.97 -22.22 7.88
CA ARG A 157 -23.95 -22.74 8.83
C ARG A 157 -23.68 -24.24 9.00
N ASN A 158 -23.47 -24.67 10.22
CA ASN A 158 -23.11 -26.06 10.54
C ASN A 158 -21.89 -26.56 9.73
N GLY A 159 -20.87 -25.69 9.54
CA GLY A 159 -19.66 -26.00 8.76
C GLY A 159 -19.81 -25.91 7.25
N GLN A 160 -21.03 -25.83 6.71
CA GLN A 160 -21.27 -25.72 5.26
C GLN A 160 -21.31 -24.26 4.81
N LEU A 161 -20.63 -23.96 3.72
CA LEU A 161 -20.69 -22.65 3.06
C LEU A 161 -22.10 -22.46 2.46
N VAL A 162 -22.80 -21.41 2.85
CA VAL A 162 -24.16 -21.10 2.36
C VAL A 162 -24.19 -19.84 1.50
N ALA A 163 -23.25 -18.92 1.68
CA ALA A 163 -23.14 -17.71 0.90
C ALA A 163 -21.76 -17.10 1.04
N VAL A 164 -21.37 -16.25 0.09
CA VAL A 164 -20.19 -15.39 0.16
C VAL A 164 -20.62 -13.96 -0.18
N ALA A 165 -20.43 -13.02 0.74
CA ALA A 165 -20.58 -11.60 0.46
C ALA A 165 -19.29 -11.06 -0.15
N GLY A 166 -19.43 -10.16 -1.13
CA GLY A 166 -18.31 -9.47 -1.77
C GLY A 166 -18.60 -7.99 -1.99
N GLY A 167 -17.54 -7.18 -1.87
CA GLY A 167 -17.57 -5.75 -2.18
C GLY A 167 -16.33 -5.36 -2.99
N ASP A 168 -16.54 -4.80 -4.18
CA ASP A 168 -15.50 -4.45 -5.13
C ASP A 168 -14.99 -3.03 -4.92
N VAL A 169 -13.68 -2.87 -5.08
CA VAL A 169 -13.01 -1.57 -5.16
C VAL A 169 -12.11 -1.57 -6.40
N THR A 170 -12.27 -0.57 -7.27
CA THR A 170 -11.42 -0.40 -8.45
C THR A 170 -9.98 -0.08 -8.04
N LEU A 171 -8.99 -0.60 -8.77
CA LEU A 171 -7.59 -0.29 -8.49
C LEU A 171 -7.29 1.19 -8.66
N LYS A 172 -8.03 1.91 -9.50
CA LYS A 172 -7.93 3.38 -9.59
C LYS A 172 -8.13 4.03 -8.24
N ARG A 173 -9.18 3.65 -7.49
CA ARG A 173 -9.46 4.18 -6.16
C ARG A 173 -8.38 3.77 -5.14
N VAL A 174 -7.86 2.56 -5.25
CA VAL A 174 -6.74 2.11 -4.39
C VAL A 174 -5.48 2.93 -4.67
N VAL A 175 -5.19 3.25 -5.94
CA VAL A 175 -4.07 4.13 -6.33
C VAL A 175 -4.24 5.51 -5.68
N GLU A 176 -5.41 6.12 -5.79
CA GLU A 176 -5.71 7.44 -5.18
C GLU A 176 -5.43 7.42 -3.67
N GLU A 177 -5.87 6.38 -2.95
CA GLU A 177 -5.64 6.23 -1.51
C GLU A 177 -4.17 6.00 -1.15
N VAL A 178 -3.46 5.17 -1.90
CA VAL A 178 -2.05 4.83 -1.64
C VAL A 178 -1.14 6.00 -1.97
N THR A 179 -1.36 6.69 -3.09
CA THR A 179 -0.46 7.73 -3.60
C THR A 179 -0.75 9.14 -3.08
N ALA A 180 -1.83 9.34 -2.31
CA ALA A 180 -2.23 10.64 -1.77
C ALA A 180 -1.16 11.30 -0.88
N ALA A 181 -0.25 10.55 -0.26
CA ALA A 181 0.83 11.09 0.55
C ALA A 181 2.05 11.40 -0.31
N GLN A 182 2.50 12.66 -0.29
CA GLN A 182 3.77 13.05 -0.88
C GLN A 182 4.93 12.63 0.05
N LEU A 183 5.91 11.94 -0.50
CA LEU A 183 7.14 11.58 0.19
C LEU A 183 8.26 12.56 -0.18
N PRO A 184 9.26 12.79 0.69
CA PRO A 184 10.40 13.65 0.40
C PRO A 184 11.13 13.23 -0.89
N GLY A 185 11.77 14.19 -1.57
CA GLY A 185 12.64 13.92 -2.72
C GLY A 185 11.93 13.35 -3.96
N ASN A 186 10.64 13.69 -4.15
CA ASN A 186 9.80 13.07 -5.19
C ASN A 186 9.62 11.55 -5.00
N GLY A 187 9.76 11.07 -3.77
CA GLY A 187 9.45 9.70 -3.41
C GLY A 187 7.96 9.40 -3.56
N TYR A 188 7.65 8.12 -3.69
CA TYR A 188 6.27 7.66 -3.83
C TYR A 188 6.02 6.37 -3.05
N ALA A 189 4.76 6.16 -2.72
CA ALA A 189 4.27 4.92 -2.13
C ALA A 189 3.65 4.03 -3.21
N PHE A 190 3.72 2.72 -2.99
CA PHE A 190 3.13 1.72 -3.86
C PHE A 190 2.60 0.53 -3.05
N LEU A 191 1.71 -0.26 -3.65
CA LEU A 191 1.13 -1.46 -3.04
C LEU A 191 1.22 -2.62 -4.03
N ILE A 192 1.76 -3.73 -3.58
CA ILE A 192 1.94 -4.95 -4.38
C ILE A 192 1.46 -6.18 -3.63
N THR A 193 1.21 -7.27 -4.34
CA THR A 193 1.03 -8.59 -3.73
C THR A 193 2.38 -9.19 -3.34
N GLN A 194 2.37 -10.27 -2.55
CA GLN A 194 3.60 -10.97 -2.16
C GLN A 194 4.39 -11.53 -3.35
N ASP A 195 3.73 -11.86 -4.44
CA ASP A 195 4.34 -12.31 -5.70
C ASP A 195 4.68 -11.16 -6.66
N GLY A 196 4.52 -9.91 -6.21
CA GLY A 196 4.95 -8.70 -6.91
C GLY A 196 3.97 -8.15 -7.94
N ALA A 197 2.71 -8.62 -8.00
CA ALA A 197 1.71 -7.97 -8.84
C ALA A 197 1.32 -6.60 -8.27
N VAL A 198 1.29 -5.58 -9.12
CA VAL A 198 0.99 -4.19 -8.73
C VAL A 198 -0.51 -4.04 -8.46
N ILE A 199 -0.83 -3.59 -7.25
CA ILE A 199 -2.17 -3.18 -6.82
C ILE A 199 -2.31 -1.66 -7.00
N ALA A 200 -1.31 -0.89 -6.54
CA ALA A 200 -1.28 0.56 -6.68
C ALA A 200 0.14 1.06 -6.91
N HIS A 201 0.32 1.94 -7.90
CA HIS A 201 1.58 2.61 -8.20
C HIS A 201 1.28 3.90 -8.96
N PRO A 202 2.06 4.99 -8.80
CA PRO A 202 1.79 6.26 -9.50
C PRO A 202 2.00 6.20 -11.03
N ALA A 203 2.77 5.24 -11.54
CA ALA A 203 2.91 5.07 -12.98
C ALA A 203 1.59 4.60 -13.61
N ALA A 204 1.18 5.27 -14.70
CA ALA A 204 0.00 4.87 -15.45
C ALA A 204 0.12 3.43 -15.97
N ASP A 205 -1.02 2.76 -16.11
CA ASP A 205 -1.13 1.40 -16.68
C ASP A 205 -0.22 0.35 -16.01
N SER A 206 0.12 0.57 -14.73
CA SER A 206 0.93 -0.37 -13.94
C SER A 206 0.14 -1.50 -13.30
N ALA A 207 -1.17 -1.34 -13.18
CA ALA A 207 -2.06 -2.31 -12.54
C ALA A 207 -1.91 -3.71 -13.13
N LEU A 208 -1.84 -4.73 -12.27
CA LEU A 208 -1.69 -6.15 -12.60
C LEU A 208 -0.32 -6.55 -13.20
N LYS A 209 0.54 -5.62 -13.57
CA LYS A 209 1.91 -5.92 -14.01
C LYS A 209 2.77 -6.37 -12.83
N LYS A 210 3.88 -7.04 -13.09
CA LYS A 210 4.87 -7.27 -12.05
C LYS A 210 5.59 -5.96 -11.72
N ILE A 211 5.90 -5.74 -10.45
CA ILE A 211 6.62 -4.52 -10.03
C ILE A 211 7.97 -4.36 -10.74
N SER A 212 8.63 -5.46 -11.08
CA SER A 212 9.88 -5.46 -11.85
C SER A 212 9.73 -4.97 -13.29
N GLU A 213 8.53 -5.03 -13.86
CA GLU A 213 8.22 -4.45 -15.18
C GLU A 213 7.97 -2.94 -15.10
N VAL A 214 7.48 -2.46 -13.95
CA VAL A 214 7.16 -1.04 -13.71
C VAL A 214 8.40 -0.29 -13.21
N VAL A 215 9.15 -0.90 -12.30
CA VAL A 215 10.40 -0.39 -11.72
C VAL A 215 11.47 -1.46 -11.92
N PRO A 216 12.26 -1.39 -13.02
CA PRO A 216 13.26 -2.39 -13.32
C PRO A 216 14.27 -2.57 -12.18
N GLY A 217 14.51 -3.83 -11.81
CA GLY A 217 15.37 -4.19 -10.68
C GLY A 217 14.66 -4.28 -9.32
N LEU A 218 13.41 -3.79 -9.21
CA LEU A 218 12.63 -3.91 -7.98
C LEU A 218 11.87 -5.23 -7.94
N THR A 219 11.98 -5.93 -6.81
CA THR A 219 11.23 -7.16 -6.50
C THR A 219 10.68 -7.11 -5.08
N PRO A 220 9.74 -7.97 -4.70
CA PRO A 220 9.27 -8.07 -3.31
C PRO A 220 10.35 -8.43 -2.30
N ASP A 221 11.49 -8.93 -2.75
CA ASP A 221 12.62 -9.36 -1.93
C ASP A 221 13.84 -8.41 -2.04
N SER A 222 13.67 -7.24 -2.67
CA SER A 222 14.75 -6.24 -2.81
C SER A 222 15.23 -5.67 -1.47
N VAL A 223 14.36 -5.63 -0.45
CA VAL A 223 14.68 -5.24 0.92
C VAL A 223 13.87 -6.08 1.91
N PRO A 224 14.29 -6.18 3.19
CA PRO A 224 13.50 -6.80 4.25
C PRO A 224 12.11 -6.15 4.39
N ARG A 225 11.12 -6.96 4.79
CA ARG A 225 9.70 -6.53 4.96
C ARG A 225 9.42 -6.10 6.41
N ASP A 226 10.40 -5.46 7.04
CA ASP A 226 10.42 -5.10 8.47
C ASP A 226 9.90 -3.69 8.75
N GLY A 227 9.57 -2.92 7.71
CA GLY A 227 9.15 -1.53 7.85
C GLY A 227 10.29 -0.55 8.15
N ALA A 228 11.54 -1.02 8.21
CA ALA A 228 12.70 -0.17 8.34
C ALA A 228 13.14 0.42 6.99
N ILE A 229 13.93 1.49 7.06
CA ILE A 229 14.51 2.11 5.86
C ILE A 229 15.76 1.33 5.48
N HIS A 230 15.78 0.84 4.26
CA HIS A 230 16.93 0.20 3.64
C HIS A 230 17.41 1.01 2.44
N THR A 231 18.69 0.94 2.13
CA THR A 231 19.24 1.47 0.90
C THR A 231 19.24 0.37 -0.15
N THR A 232 18.76 0.67 -1.35
CA THR A 232 18.78 -0.23 -2.50
C THR A 232 19.26 0.51 -3.75
N THR A 233 19.90 -0.19 -4.67
CA THR A 233 20.36 0.39 -5.95
C THR A 233 19.50 -0.15 -7.08
N LEU A 234 18.79 0.73 -7.77
CA LEU A 234 17.95 0.40 -8.92
C LEU A 234 18.49 1.16 -10.14
N ASN A 235 18.88 0.45 -11.20
CA ASN A 235 19.45 1.04 -12.42
C ASN A 235 20.66 1.98 -12.17
N GLY A 236 21.49 1.68 -11.17
CA GLY A 236 22.66 2.48 -10.82
C GLY A 236 22.36 3.74 -9.98
N VAL A 237 21.12 3.96 -9.60
CA VAL A 237 20.69 5.03 -8.70
C VAL A 237 20.39 4.44 -7.33
N GLU A 238 20.90 5.11 -6.29
CA GLU A 238 20.65 4.73 -4.91
C GLU A 238 19.29 5.28 -4.44
N TYR A 239 18.50 4.43 -3.77
CA TYR A 239 17.20 4.77 -3.22
C TYR A 239 17.10 4.36 -1.76
N PHE A 240 16.39 5.15 -0.99
CA PHE A 240 15.83 4.69 0.28
C PHE A 240 14.51 3.96 0.01
N MET A 241 14.39 2.77 0.55
CA MET A 241 13.22 1.93 0.38
C MET A 241 12.72 1.41 1.72
N VAL A 242 11.41 1.43 1.89
CA VAL A 242 10.70 0.74 2.97
C VAL A 242 9.77 -0.28 2.35
N LEU A 243 9.69 -1.47 2.94
CA LEU A 243 8.71 -2.49 2.58
C LEU A 243 8.10 -3.08 3.84
N GLN A 244 6.78 -3.16 3.90
CA GLN A 244 6.06 -3.67 5.07
C GLN A 244 4.79 -4.42 4.68
N SER A 245 4.48 -5.50 5.39
CA SER A 245 3.25 -6.27 5.20
C SER A 245 2.02 -5.48 5.66
N VAL A 246 0.93 -5.56 4.90
CA VAL A 246 -0.37 -4.97 5.22
C VAL A 246 -1.25 -6.04 5.87
N GLY A 247 -1.25 -6.08 7.18
CA GLY A 247 -2.04 -7.04 7.95
C GLY A 247 -1.87 -8.49 7.46
N LYS A 248 -3.01 -9.17 7.28
CA LYS A 248 -3.08 -10.54 6.76
C LYS A 248 -3.57 -10.63 5.31
N THR A 249 -3.49 -9.54 4.56
CA THR A 249 -4.01 -9.46 3.17
C THR A 249 -3.14 -10.18 2.15
N GLY A 250 -1.88 -10.47 2.49
CA GLY A 250 -0.87 -10.88 1.51
C GLY A 250 -0.36 -9.71 0.65
N TRP A 251 -0.58 -8.47 1.08
CA TRP A 251 -0.09 -7.28 0.40
C TRP A 251 1.14 -6.71 1.08
N LEU A 252 1.97 -6.04 0.29
CA LEU A 252 3.16 -5.33 0.73
C LEU A 252 3.01 -3.86 0.35
N MET A 253 3.07 -2.99 1.35
CA MET A 253 3.18 -1.55 1.17
C MET A 253 4.64 -1.18 1.06
N GLY A 254 5.00 -0.49 -0.02
CA GLY A 254 6.34 0.02 -0.25
C GLY A 254 6.36 1.54 -0.35
N ALA A 255 7.52 2.11 -0.03
CA ALA A 255 7.87 3.50 -0.29
C ALA A 255 9.26 3.54 -0.92
N LEU A 256 9.42 4.30 -1.99
CA LEU A 256 10.68 4.45 -2.72
C LEU A 256 11.01 5.94 -2.86
N MET A 257 12.23 6.33 -2.49
CA MET A 257 12.69 7.71 -2.50
C MET A 257 14.12 7.77 -3.04
N PRO A 258 14.38 8.58 -4.07
CA PRO A 258 15.71 8.78 -4.62
C PRO A 258 16.63 9.56 -3.67
#